data_d75a512fc17e3cd8b8e701b43ec8e7a1
#
_entry.id   d75a512fc17e3cd8b8e701b43ec8e7a1
#
_cell.length_a   1.000
_cell.length_b   1.000
_cell.length_c   1.000
_cell.angle_alpha   90.00
_cell.angle_beta   90.00
_cell.angle_gamma   90.00
#
_symmetry.space_group_name_H-M   'P 1'
#
loop_
_entity.id
_entity.type
_entity.pdbx_description
1 polymer ?
#
loop_
_entity_poly.entity_id
_entity_poly.type
_entity_poly.pdbx_seq_one_letter_code
_entity_poly.pdbx_strand_id
1 'polypeptide(L)'
;EQQERDFARSDWINGISHDIRTPLSMVMGYAGQLEADPVLPPRRRAQAAIIRRQSQTIRDLINDLNLTMRLDYAMQPLRRGSLHPAALVRQVAADVLNGGLEERYALAVEVPPEAEALTLEGDASLLRRALLNLVNNCVRHNPEGCSITLTAAAEGEVCTLRVEDDGGGGLPVGLAEVGLAPDGGAAHGTGLRLVEQIARAHGGALELHRAARGVLAVLRLPL
;
A
#
# COMPACT_ATOMS: atom_id res chain seq x y z
N GLU A 1 16.85 -5.74 -27.75
CA GLU A 1 17.89 -5.54 -26.71
C GLU A 1 17.33 -4.95 -25.41
N GLN A 2 16.54 -3.85 -25.43
CA GLN A 2 15.97 -3.27 -24.21
C GLN A 2 14.91 -4.19 -23.58
N GLN A 3 14.00 -4.73 -24.38
CA GLN A 3 13.00 -5.71 -23.94
C GLN A 3 13.62 -7.01 -23.41
N GLU A 4 14.70 -7.49 -24.00
CA GLU A 4 15.40 -8.71 -23.55
C GLU A 4 16.09 -8.49 -22.20
N ARG A 5 16.67 -7.30 -21.97
CA ARG A 5 17.26 -6.92 -20.67
C ARG A 5 16.19 -6.79 -19.58
N ASP A 6 15.05 -6.22 -19.91
CA ASP A 6 13.93 -6.03 -19.02
C ASP A 6 13.29 -7.37 -18.63
N PHE A 7 13.16 -8.29 -19.61
CA PHE A 7 12.69 -9.65 -19.38
C PHE A 7 13.65 -10.46 -18.48
N ALA A 8 14.96 -10.43 -18.79
CA ALA A 8 15.97 -11.10 -17.98
C ALA A 8 16.02 -10.59 -16.53
N ARG A 9 15.81 -9.27 -16.32
CA ARG A 9 15.77 -8.64 -15.01
C ARG A 9 14.53 -9.03 -14.22
N SER A 10 13.38 -9.16 -14.89
CA SER A 10 12.13 -9.63 -14.27
C SER A 10 12.22 -11.10 -13.85
N ASP A 11 12.74 -11.96 -14.71
CA ASP A 11 12.92 -13.39 -14.40
C ASP A 11 13.91 -13.59 -13.25
N TRP A 12 14.99 -12.82 -13.21
CA TRP A 12 15.96 -12.86 -12.13
C TRP A 12 15.32 -12.47 -10.79
N ILE A 13 14.50 -11.40 -10.75
CA ILE A 13 13.83 -10.95 -9.52
C ILE A 13 12.74 -11.94 -9.08
N ASN A 14 11.98 -12.51 -10.03
CA ASN A 14 11.03 -13.56 -9.72
C ASN A 14 11.72 -14.79 -9.10
N GLY A 15 12.87 -15.18 -9.63
CA GLY A 15 13.69 -16.28 -9.10
C GLY A 15 14.16 -15.99 -7.66
N ILE A 16 14.80 -14.85 -7.44
CA ILE A 16 15.27 -14.45 -6.10
C ILE A 16 14.09 -14.37 -5.11
N SER A 17 12.96 -13.83 -5.54
CA SER A 17 11.79 -13.69 -4.67
C SER A 17 11.22 -15.04 -4.25
N HIS A 18 11.25 -16.04 -5.15
CA HIS A 18 10.87 -17.39 -4.82
C HIS A 18 11.86 -17.99 -3.80
N ASP A 19 13.15 -17.80 -4.03
CA ASP A 19 14.21 -18.36 -3.18
C ASP A 19 14.26 -17.72 -1.78
N ILE A 20 13.83 -16.45 -1.64
CA ILE A 20 13.68 -15.81 -0.33
C ILE A 20 12.36 -16.22 0.34
N ARG A 21 11.28 -16.45 -0.40
CA ARG A 21 9.96 -16.78 0.16
C ARG A 21 9.99 -18.10 0.93
N THR A 22 10.75 -19.08 0.44
CA THR A 22 10.84 -20.42 1.06
C THR A 22 11.43 -20.37 2.48
N PRO A 23 12.68 -19.86 2.69
CA PRO A 23 13.24 -19.75 4.03
C PRO A 23 12.43 -18.83 4.94
N LEU A 24 11.87 -17.76 4.39
CA LEU A 24 11.05 -16.81 5.15
C LEU A 24 9.77 -17.46 5.69
N SER A 25 9.13 -18.33 4.90
CA SER A 25 7.95 -19.10 5.34
C SER A 25 8.28 -20.05 6.47
N MET A 26 9.47 -20.66 6.46
CA MET A 26 9.93 -21.51 7.59
C MET A 26 10.17 -20.67 8.84
N VAL A 27 10.83 -19.50 8.73
CA VAL A 27 11.03 -18.59 9.87
C VAL A 27 9.69 -18.15 10.47
N MET A 28 8.73 -17.80 9.62
CA MET A 28 7.37 -17.42 10.07
C MET A 28 6.64 -18.58 10.76
N GLY A 29 6.77 -19.80 10.23
CA GLY A 29 6.17 -20.99 10.80
C GLY A 29 6.72 -21.31 12.20
N TYR A 30 8.04 -21.33 12.34
CA TYR A 30 8.68 -21.56 13.65
C TYR A 30 8.39 -20.43 14.65
N ALA A 31 8.43 -19.19 14.20
CA ALA A 31 8.07 -18.07 15.07
C ALA A 31 6.62 -18.15 15.55
N GLY A 32 5.69 -18.55 14.68
CA GLY A 32 4.29 -18.78 15.04
C GLY A 32 4.10 -19.90 16.06
N GLN A 33 4.83 -21.02 15.92
CA GLN A 33 4.81 -22.11 16.90
C GLN A 33 5.34 -21.65 18.27
N LEU A 34 6.46 -20.91 18.30
CA LEU A 34 7.03 -20.38 19.54
C LEU A 34 6.13 -19.32 20.20
N GLU A 35 5.43 -18.50 19.40
CA GLU A 35 4.46 -17.52 19.90
C GLU A 35 3.25 -18.21 20.57
N ALA A 36 2.79 -19.32 20.00
CA ALA A 36 1.63 -20.06 20.47
C ALA A 36 1.96 -21.03 21.64
N ASP A 37 3.24 -21.28 21.93
CA ASP A 37 3.64 -22.24 22.95
C ASP A 37 3.38 -21.71 24.39
N PRO A 38 2.43 -22.27 25.13
CA PRO A 38 2.11 -21.81 26.50
C PRO A 38 3.21 -22.10 27.52
N VAL A 39 4.14 -23.02 27.23
CA VAL A 39 5.24 -23.41 28.14
C VAL A 39 6.35 -22.34 28.09
N LEU A 40 6.46 -21.60 27.00
CA LEU A 40 7.48 -20.56 26.88
C LEU A 40 7.15 -19.33 27.74
N PRO A 41 8.18 -18.74 28.40
CA PRO A 41 8.02 -17.48 29.11
C PRO A 41 7.41 -16.38 28.23
N PRO A 42 6.55 -15.50 28.80
CA PRO A 42 5.88 -14.43 28.04
C PRO A 42 6.85 -13.57 27.21
N ARG A 43 8.03 -13.26 27.74
CA ARG A 43 9.09 -12.52 27.04
C ARG A 43 9.55 -13.23 25.75
N ARG A 44 9.68 -14.56 25.78
CA ARG A 44 10.10 -15.34 24.61
C ARG A 44 9.00 -15.41 23.54
N ARG A 45 7.76 -15.54 23.97
CA ARG A 45 6.61 -15.48 23.07
C ARG A 45 6.51 -14.11 22.40
N ALA A 46 6.71 -13.02 23.14
CA ALA A 46 6.75 -11.67 22.58
C ALA A 46 7.89 -11.48 21.55
N GLN A 47 9.07 -12.06 21.81
CA GLN A 47 10.17 -12.06 20.83
C GLN A 47 9.80 -12.82 19.56
N ALA A 48 9.16 -13.97 19.67
CA ALA A 48 8.69 -14.77 18.54
C ALA A 48 7.62 -14.01 17.72
N ALA A 49 6.70 -13.33 18.39
CA ALA A 49 5.72 -12.45 17.72
C ALA A 49 6.38 -11.35 16.89
N ILE A 50 7.45 -10.72 17.42
CA ILE A 50 8.22 -9.71 16.68
C ILE A 50 8.90 -10.34 15.46
N ILE A 51 9.55 -11.49 15.60
CA ILE A 51 10.20 -12.19 14.48
C ILE A 51 9.16 -12.51 13.40
N ARG A 52 8.00 -13.05 13.77
CA ARG A 52 6.92 -13.37 12.82
C ARG A 52 6.44 -12.12 12.09
N ARG A 53 6.20 -11.01 12.79
CA ARG A 53 5.76 -9.74 12.23
C ARG A 53 6.78 -9.16 11.25
N GLN A 54 8.08 -9.14 11.63
CA GLN A 54 9.14 -8.64 10.75
C GLN A 54 9.33 -9.51 9.51
N SER A 55 9.20 -10.82 9.65
CA SER A 55 9.24 -11.75 8.52
C SER A 55 8.06 -11.52 7.56
N GLN A 56 6.87 -11.23 8.10
CA GLN A 56 5.71 -10.84 7.29
C GLN A 56 6.00 -9.54 6.52
N THR A 57 6.56 -8.52 7.18
CA THR A 57 6.95 -7.26 6.55
C THR A 57 7.94 -7.48 5.39
N ILE A 58 8.95 -8.33 5.58
CA ILE A 58 9.92 -8.66 4.52
C ILE A 58 9.20 -9.33 3.33
N ARG A 59 8.29 -10.26 3.59
CA ARG A 59 7.50 -10.93 2.55
C ARG A 59 6.68 -9.93 1.73
N ASP A 60 6.06 -8.97 2.41
CA ASP A 60 5.22 -7.97 1.77
C ASP A 60 6.06 -7.01 0.92
N LEU A 61 7.25 -6.60 1.40
CA LEU A 61 8.19 -5.78 0.64
C LEU A 61 8.68 -6.49 -0.64
N ILE A 62 8.99 -7.78 -0.58
CA ILE A 62 9.38 -8.57 -1.75
C ILE A 62 8.23 -8.67 -2.76
N ASN A 63 7.01 -8.88 -2.28
CA ASN A 63 5.83 -8.92 -3.14
C ASN A 63 5.53 -7.55 -3.78
N ASP A 64 5.76 -6.46 -3.04
CA ASP A 64 5.62 -5.09 -3.56
C ASP A 64 6.66 -4.78 -4.62
N LEU A 65 7.93 -5.16 -4.39
CA LEU A 65 9.01 -4.99 -5.36
C LEU A 65 8.70 -5.73 -6.67
N ASN A 66 8.28 -7.00 -6.58
CA ASN A 66 7.91 -7.80 -7.74
C ASN A 66 6.76 -7.18 -8.53
N LEU A 67 5.73 -6.72 -7.83
CA LEU A 67 4.57 -6.11 -8.48
C LEU A 67 4.96 -4.79 -9.16
N THR A 68 5.73 -3.93 -8.47
CA THR A 68 6.23 -2.68 -9.03
C THR A 68 6.96 -2.93 -10.36
N MET A 69 7.85 -3.91 -10.38
CA MET A 69 8.59 -4.23 -11.60
C MET A 69 7.71 -4.79 -12.72
N ARG A 70 6.73 -5.64 -12.39
CA ARG A 70 5.78 -6.14 -13.40
C ARG A 70 4.93 -5.02 -13.99
N LEU A 71 4.58 -4.01 -13.20
CA LEU A 71 3.84 -2.84 -13.67
C LEU A 71 4.75 -1.91 -14.49
N ASP A 72 6.01 -1.67 -14.06
CA ASP A 72 6.99 -0.85 -14.78
C ASP A 72 7.22 -1.35 -16.21
N TYR A 73 7.25 -2.66 -16.39
CA TYR A 73 7.51 -3.29 -17.70
C TYR A 73 6.26 -3.72 -18.46
N ALA A 74 5.08 -3.28 -18.02
CA ALA A 74 3.77 -3.66 -18.60
C ALA A 74 3.58 -5.20 -18.78
N MET A 75 4.25 -5.99 -17.94
CA MET A 75 4.23 -7.46 -18.02
C MET A 75 2.99 -8.07 -17.35
N GLN A 76 2.22 -7.27 -16.64
CA GLN A 76 0.98 -7.73 -16.00
C GLN A 76 -0.21 -6.98 -16.60
N PRO A 77 -1.05 -7.65 -17.40
CA PRO A 77 -2.30 -7.06 -17.84
C PRO A 77 -3.20 -6.82 -16.63
N LEU A 78 -3.79 -5.63 -16.56
CA LEU A 78 -4.78 -5.31 -15.53
C LEU A 78 -6.00 -6.21 -15.69
N ARG A 79 -6.48 -6.75 -14.59
CA ARG A 79 -7.78 -7.44 -14.54
C ARG A 79 -8.87 -6.40 -14.34
N ARG A 80 -9.10 -5.61 -15.39
CA ARG A 80 -10.12 -4.56 -15.36
C ARG A 80 -11.52 -5.14 -15.22
N GLY A 81 -12.31 -4.53 -14.36
CA GLY A 81 -13.71 -4.79 -14.17
C GLY A 81 -14.38 -3.58 -13.55
N SER A 82 -15.69 -3.54 -13.63
CA SER A 82 -16.47 -2.48 -12.99
C SER A 82 -16.44 -2.65 -11.48
N LEU A 83 -16.06 -1.61 -10.76
CA LEU A 83 -15.98 -1.58 -9.29
C LEU A 83 -16.61 -0.29 -8.75
N HIS A 84 -17.07 -0.34 -7.51
CA HIS A 84 -17.59 0.81 -6.78
C HIS A 84 -16.52 1.36 -5.84
N PRO A 85 -15.99 2.58 -6.08
CA PRO A 85 -14.97 3.20 -5.23
C PRO A 85 -15.40 3.32 -3.75
N ALA A 86 -16.69 3.62 -3.50
CA ALA A 86 -17.27 3.66 -2.16
C ALA A 86 -17.14 2.31 -1.42
N ALA A 87 -17.47 1.21 -2.09
CA ALA A 87 -17.33 -0.13 -1.53
C ALA A 87 -15.86 -0.49 -1.30
N LEU A 88 -14.96 -0.09 -2.21
CA LEU A 88 -13.53 -0.35 -2.11
C LEU A 88 -12.92 0.31 -0.87
N VAL A 89 -13.18 1.60 -0.61
CA VAL A 89 -12.63 2.29 0.57
C VAL A 89 -13.18 1.71 1.87
N ARG A 90 -14.47 1.33 1.92
CA ARG A 90 -15.06 0.64 3.08
C ARG A 90 -14.44 -0.73 3.32
N GLN A 91 -14.18 -1.49 2.25
CA GLN A 91 -13.52 -2.79 2.36
C GLN A 91 -12.10 -2.63 2.91
N VAL A 92 -11.33 -1.66 2.40
CA VAL A 92 -9.97 -1.37 2.91
C VAL A 92 -10.02 -1.00 4.40
N ALA A 93 -10.96 -0.14 4.81
CA ALA A 93 -11.11 0.21 6.21
C ALA A 93 -11.43 -1.02 7.09
N ALA A 94 -12.35 -1.88 6.64
CA ALA A 94 -12.68 -3.12 7.34
C ALA A 94 -11.47 -4.06 7.46
N ASP A 95 -10.67 -4.20 6.39
CA ASP A 95 -9.47 -5.03 6.40
C ASP A 95 -8.42 -4.51 7.39
N VAL A 96 -8.23 -3.20 7.45
CA VAL A 96 -7.28 -2.56 8.39
C VAL A 96 -7.73 -2.77 9.85
N LEU A 97 -9.02 -2.56 10.14
CA LEU A 97 -9.58 -2.77 11.48
C LEU A 97 -9.51 -4.25 11.90
N ASN A 98 -9.89 -5.17 11.02
CA ASN A 98 -9.81 -6.60 11.27
C ASN A 98 -8.35 -7.10 11.39
N GLY A 99 -7.40 -6.40 10.77
CA GLY A 99 -5.96 -6.65 10.89
C GLY A 99 -5.37 -6.26 12.24
N GLY A 100 -6.16 -5.64 13.13
CA GLY A 100 -5.75 -5.27 14.49
C GLY A 100 -5.05 -3.91 14.52
N LEU A 101 -5.65 -2.90 13.93
CA LEU A 101 -5.19 -1.52 14.06
C LEU A 101 -5.15 -1.13 15.56
N GLU A 102 -4.01 -0.59 16.01
CA GLU A 102 -3.83 -0.21 17.40
C GLU A 102 -4.76 0.94 17.79
N GLU A 103 -5.25 0.98 19.04
CA GLU A 103 -6.24 1.97 19.55
C GLU A 103 -5.79 3.43 19.42
N ARG A 104 -4.48 3.68 19.30
CA ARG A 104 -3.94 5.03 19.08
C ARG A 104 -4.21 5.61 17.69
N TYR A 105 -4.74 4.80 16.76
CA TYR A 105 -5.14 5.23 15.43
C TYR A 105 -6.66 5.20 15.32
N ALA A 106 -7.24 6.30 14.86
CA ALA A 106 -8.64 6.36 14.46
C ALA A 106 -8.73 6.18 12.93
N LEU A 107 -9.73 5.42 12.46
CA LEU A 107 -9.95 5.22 11.03
C LEU A 107 -11.39 5.60 10.70
N ALA A 108 -11.55 6.52 9.75
CA ALA A 108 -12.84 6.98 9.25
C ALA A 108 -12.96 6.75 7.73
N VAL A 109 -14.18 6.60 7.25
CA VAL A 109 -14.50 6.55 5.83
C VAL A 109 -15.54 7.61 5.52
N GLU A 110 -15.23 8.47 4.56
CA GLU A 110 -16.11 9.54 4.11
C GLU A 110 -16.43 9.34 2.62
N VAL A 111 -17.70 9.12 2.31
CA VAL A 111 -18.17 9.00 0.93
C VAL A 111 -19.35 9.95 0.77
N PRO A 112 -19.21 11.00 -0.04
CA PRO A 112 -20.31 11.89 -0.36
C PRO A 112 -21.45 11.13 -1.05
N PRO A 113 -22.73 11.50 -0.84
CA PRO A 113 -23.89 10.81 -1.40
C PRO A 113 -23.83 10.63 -2.92
N GLU A 114 -23.29 11.62 -3.62
CA GLU A 114 -23.10 11.60 -5.08
C GLU A 114 -22.05 10.58 -5.55
N ALA A 115 -21.16 10.15 -4.68
CA ALA A 115 -20.14 9.14 -4.98
C ALA A 115 -20.55 7.71 -4.64
N GLU A 116 -21.69 7.50 -4.00
CA GLU A 116 -22.17 6.15 -3.61
C GLU A 116 -22.46 5.25 -4.80
N ALA A 117 -23.02 5.81 -5.86
CA ALA A 117 -23.35 5.07 -7.10
C ALA A 117 -22.23 5.12 -8.15
N LEU A 118 -21.08 5.74 -7.81
CA LEU A 118 -19.97 5.87 -8.75
C LEU A 118 -19.42 4.50 -9.12
N THR A 119 -19.15 4.31 -10.41
CA THR A 119 -18.48 3.12 -10.95
C THR A 119 -17.17 3.53 -11.62
N LEU A 120 -16.16 2.69 -11.50
CA LEU A 120 -14.83 2.86 -12.07
C LEU A 120 -14.40 1.56 -12.75
N GLU A 121 -13.85 1.64 -13.95
CA GLU A 121 -13.22 0.50 -14.63
C GLU A 121 -11.76 0.36 -14.17
N GLY A 122 -11.46 -0.71 -13.41
CA GLY A 122 -10.13 -0.89 -12.86
C GLY A 122 -9.89 -2.27 -12.28
N ASP A 123 -8.66 -2.50 -11.83
CA ASP A 123 -8.27 -3.70 -11.09
C ASP A 123 -8.46 -3.45 -9.59
N ALA A 124 -9.57 -3.94 -9.03
CA ALA A 124 -9.94 -3.77 -7.63
C ALA A 124 -8.86 -4.28 -6.67
N SER A 125 -8.14 -5.35 -7.02
CA SER A 125 -7.07 -5.93 -6.20
C SER A 125 -5.86 -4.99 -6.10
N LEU A 126 -5.47 -4.39 -7.21
CA LEU A 126 -4.36 -3.44 -7.26
C LEU A 126 -4.73 -2.13 -6.55
N LEU A 127 -5.93 -1.60 -6.80
CA LEU A 127 -6.39 -0.37 -6.13
C LEU A 127 -6.54 -0.56 -4.63
N ARG A 128 -7.06 -1.72 -4.17
CA ARG A 128 -7.08 -2.08 -2.76
C ARG A 128 -5.67 -2.10 -2.17
N ARG A 129 -4.70 -2.68 -2.88
CA ARG A 129 -3.30 -2.73 -2.44
C ARG A 129 -2.69 -1.34 -2.35
N ALA A 130 -2.98 -0.45 -3.30
CA ALA A 130 -2.54 0.94 -3.27
C ALA A 130 -3.05 1.66 -2.01
N LEU A 131 -4.36 1.56 -1.72
CA LEU A 131 -4.95 2.17 -0.53
C LEU A 131 -4.37 1.60 0.77
N LEU A 132 -4.18 0.28 0.87
CA LEU A 132 -3.53 -0.34 2.03
C LEU A 132 -2.10 0.17 2.23
N ASN A 133 -1.34 0.36 1.16
CA ASN A 133 0.01 0.95 1.24
C ASN A 133 -0.03 2.38 1.76
N LEU A 134 -1.00 3.18 1.33
CA LEU A 134 -1.18 4.55 1.83
C LEU A 134 -1.55 4.57 3.31
N VAL A 135 -2.49 3.74 3.75
CA VAL A 135 -2.86 3.63 5.18
C VAL A 135 -1.67 3.16 6.02
N ASN A 136 -0.92 2.16 5.56
CA ASN A 136 0.29 1.69 6.24
C ASN A 136 1.37 2.77 6.32
N ASN A 137 1.45 3.67 5.34
CA ASN A 137 2.35 4.83 5.40
C ASN A 137 1.91 5.80 6.50
N CYS A 138 0.61 6.10 6.65
CA CYS A 138 0.10 6.92 7.75
C CYS A 138 0.49 6.33 9.11
N VAL A 139 0.25 5.04 9.33
CA VAL A 139 0.61 4.33 10.57
C VAL A 139 2.14 4.39 10.81
N ARG A 140 2.95 4.12 9.81
CA ARG A 140 4.41 4.08 9.93
C ARG A 140 5.03 5.43 10.26
N HIS A 141 4.48 6.50 9.68
CA HIS A 141 5.02 7.85 9.85
C HIS A 141 4.47 8.58 11.08
N ASN A 142 3.45 8.04 11.72
CA ASN A 142 2.82 8.58 12.92
C ASN A 142 2.86 7.57 14.09
N PRO A 143 4.04 7.23 14.65
CA PRO A 143 4.16 6.20 15.69
C PRO A 143 3.41 6.55 16.99
N GLU A 144 3.15 7.83 17.24
CA GLU A 144 2.36 8.29 18.41
C GLU A 144 0.83 8.15 18.21
N GLY A 145 0.40 7.81 16.99
CA GLY A 145 -1.00 7.73 16.61
C GLY A 145 -1.46 8.92 15.77
N CYS A 146 -2.55 8.73 15.03
CA CYS A 146 -3.22 9.76 14.24
C CYS A 146 -4.63 9.31 13.86
N SER A 147 -5.43 10.25 13.34
CA SER A 147 -6.68 9.95 12.65
C SER A 147 -6.38 9.77 11.16
N ILE A 148 -6.92 8.71 10.56
CA ILE A 148 -6.76 8.39 9.14
C ILE A 148 -8.15 8.43 8.51
N THR A 149 -8.32 9.19 7.45
CA THR A 149 -9.58 9.28 6.71
C THR A 149 -9.41 8.76 5.29
N LEU A 150 -10.26 7.81 4.90
CA LEU A 150 -10.37 7.35 3.51
C LEU A 150 -11.59 7.99 2.86
N THR A 151 -11.40 8.56 1.68
CA THR A 151 -12.48 9.20 0.92
C THR A 151 -12.52 8.67 -0.51
N ALA A 152 -13.72 8.44 -1.04
CA ALA A 152 -13.97 8.23 -2.46
C ALA A 152 -14.91 9.32 -2.96
N ALA A 153 -14.51 10.04 -4.01
CA ALA A 153 -15.30 11.13 -4.58
C ALA A 153 -15.14 11.20 -6.11
N ALA A 154 -16.02 11.94 -6.77
CA ALA A 154 -15.93 12.27 -8.19
C ALA A 154 -15.63 13.77 -8.37
N GLU A 155 -14.70 14.09 -9.25
CA GLU A 155 -14.37 15.45 -9.67
C GLU A 155 -14.45 15.51 -11.21
N GLY A 156 -15.65 15.79 -11.73
CA GLY A 156 -15.91 15.72 -13.17
C GLY A 156 -15.80 14.28 -13.68
N GLU A 157 -14.93 14.05 -14.65
CA GLU A 157 -14.66 12.71 -15.23
C GLU A 157 -13.52 11.97 -14.51
N VAL A 158 -13.20 12.37 -13.28
CA VAL A 158 -12.12 11.77 -12.49
C VAL A 158 -12.66 11.24 -11.18
N CYS A 159 -12.41 9.97 -10.89
CA CYS A 159 -12.56 9.41 -9.55
C CYS A 159 -11.34 9.76 -8.71
N THR A 160 -11.54 10.24 -7.49
CA THR A 160 -10.48 10.47 -6.52
C THR A 160 -10.63 9.51 -5.35
N LEU A 161 -9.56 8.74 -5.06
CA LEU A 161 -9.44 7.95 -3.84
C LEU A 161 -8.40 8.65 -2.97
N ARG A 162 -8.79 9.07 -1.78
CA ARG A 162 -7.95 9.88 -0.89
C ARG A 162 -7.67 9.13 0.41
N VAL A 163 -6.45 9.30 0.92
CA VAL A 163 -6.05 8.87 2.26
C VAL A 163 -5.38 10.06 2.91
N GLU A 164 -5.95 10.54 4.00
CA GLU A 164 -5.48 11.69 4.75
C GLU A 164 -5.15 11.27 6.18
N ASP A 165 -4.05 11.77 6.74
CA ASP A 165 -3.75 11.67 8.15
C ASP A 165 -3.60 13.07 8.78
N ASP A 166 -3.93 13.19 10.07
CA ASP A 166 -3.76 14.42 10.86
C ASP A 166 -2.52 14.38 11.76
N GLY A 167 -1.60 13.48 11.49
CA GLY A 167 -0.43 13.25 12.33
C GLY A 167 0.66 14.33 12.22
N GLY A 168 1.66 14.22 13.09
CA GLY A 168 2.83 15.12 13.08
C GLY A 168 3.91 14.70 12.07
N GLY A 169 3.75 13.54 11.41
CA GLY A 169 4.65 13.05 10.36
C GLY A 169 4.57 13.98 9.15
N GLY A 170 5.65 14.69 8.82
CA GLY A 170 5.72 15.53 7.62
C GLY A 170 5.85 14.70 6.36
N LEU A 171 5.56 15.33 5.20
CA LEU A 171 5.98 14.78 3.91
C LEU A 171 7.48 14.47 3.94
N PRO A 172 7.93 13.34 3.39
CA PRO A 172 9.36 13.07 3.23
C PRO A 172 10.05 14.26 2.57
N VAL A 173 11.21 14.65 3.11
CA VAL A 173 12.02 15.78 2.61
C VAL A 173 12.33 15.51 1.12
N GLY A 174 11.86 16.36 0.23
CA GLY A 174 11.99 16.23 -1.24
C GLY A 174 10.69 16.05 -2.00
N LEU A 175 9.54 15.89 -1.34
CA LEU A 175 8.19 15.76 -1.95
C LEU A 175 7.37 17.05 -1.88
N ALA A 176 7.98 18.17 -1.48
CA ALA A 176 7.29 19.45 -1.48
C ALA A 176 7.01 19.89 -2.94
N GLU A 177 5.74 19.89 -3.31
CA GLU A 177 5.17 20.66 -4.44
C GLU A 177 5.47 20.24 -5.88
N VAL A 178 5.86 18.98 -6.15
CA VAL A 178 6.06 18.59 -7.56
C VAL A 178 5.27 17.32 -7.85
N GLY A 179 4.43 17.38 -8.88
CA GLY A 179 4.11 16.17 -9.63
C GLY A 179 5.41 15.43 -9.90
N LEU A 180 5.46 14.18 -9.47
CA LEU A 180 6.61 13.29 -9.45
C LEU A 180 7.63 13.56 -10.56
N ALA A 181 8.84 13.98 -10.19
CA ALA A 181 9.93 14.15 -11.13
C ALA A 181 10.27 12.80 -11.80
N PRO A 182 10.52 12.76 -13.11
CA PRO A 182 10.77 11.53 -13.87
C PRO A 182 12.09 10.82 -13.53
N ASP A 183 12.94 11.40 -12.70
CA ASP A 183 14.23 10.83 -12.37
C ASP A 183 14.25 10.27 -10.94
N GLY A 184 14.36 8.94 -10.87
CA GLY A 184 14.34 8.08 -9.71
C GLY A 184 15.32 8.43 -8.57
N GLY A 185 15.06 9.53 -7.90
CA GLY A 185 15.76 9.89 -6.66
C GLY A 185 15.31 8.98 -5.50
N ALA A 186 16.27 8.38 -4.82
CA ALA A 186 16.17 7.30 -3.84
C ALA A 186 15.49 7.65 -2.50
N ALA A 187 14.48 8.53 -2.46
CA ALA A 187 13.83 8.97 -1.22
C ALA A 187 12.44 8.37 -0.98
N HIS A 188 11.89 7.57 -1.90
CA HIS A 188 10.56 6.99 -1.76
C HIS A 188 10.69 5.53 -1.33
N GLY A 189 10.12 5.16 -0.18
CA GLY A 189 9.97 3.76 0.21
C GLY A 189 9.20 2.99 -0.89
N THR A 190 9.49 1.70 -1.07
CA THR A 190 8.90 0.82 -2.09
C THR A 190 7.36 0.94 -2.19
N GLY A 191 6.68 1.27 -1.08
CA GLY A 191 5.23 1.39 -1.03
C GLY A 191 4.65 2.54 -1.86
N LEU A 192 5.20 3.77 -1.79
CA LEU A 192 4.70 4.90 -2.58
C LEU A 192 4.98 4.72 -4.07
N ARG A 193 6.13 4.16 -4.42
CA ARG A 193 6.45 3.82 -5.81
C ARG A 193 5.44 2.83 -6.39
N LEU A 194 5.07 1.80 -5.60
CA LEU A 194 4.03 0.86 -6.02
C LEU A 194 2.68 1.56 -6.23
N VAL A 195 2.27 2.46 -5.33
CA VAL A 195 1.02 3.23 -5.48
C VAL A 195 1.04 4.06 -6.76
N GLU A 196 2.14 4.73 -7.04
CA GLU A 196 2.33 5.50 -8.27
C GLU A 196 2.20 4.63 -9.52
N GLN A 197 2.84 3.45 -9.54
CA GLN A 197 2.76 2.52 -10.66
C GLN A 197 1.35 1.97 -10.86
N ILE A 198 0.65 1.67 -9.77
CA ILE A 198 -0.76 1.26 -9.86
C ILE A 198 -1.62 2.38 -10.44
N ALA A 199 -1.45 3.64 -10.00
CA ALA A 199 -2.18 4.77 -10.54
C ALA A 199 -1.92 4.94 -12.05
N ARG A 200 -0.64 4.93 -12.47
CA ARG A 200 -0.24 5.04 -13.89
C ARG A 200 -0.80 3.89 -14.74
N ALA A 201 -0.78 2.67 -14.24
CA ALA A 201 -1.34 1.51 -14.95
C ALA A 201 -2.85 1.65 -15.19
N HIS A 202 -3.56 2.41 -14.34
CA HIS A 202 -4.97 2.75 -14.51
C HIS A 202 -5.19 4.03 -15.35
N GLY A 203 -4.14 4.64 -15.90
CA GLY A 203 -4.23 5.89 -16.66
C GLY A 203 -4.36 7.14 -15.78
N GLY A 204 -4.08 7.00 -14.49
CA GLY A 204 -4.20 8.05 -13.49
C GLY A 204 -2.85 8.51 -12.92
N ALA A 205 -2.91 9.21 -11.79
CA ALA A 205 -1.75 9.74 -11.09
C ALA A 205 -1.93 9.65 -9.57
N LEU A 206 -0.78 9.63 -8.85
CA LEU A 206 -0.72 9.85 -7.41
C LEU A 206 -0.26 11.27 -7.15
N GLU A 207 -0.97 11.98 -6.30
CA GLU A 207 -0.62 13.31 -5.81
C GLU A 207 -0.43 13.25 -4.30
N LEU A 208 0.57 13.96 -3.77
CA LEU A 208 0.81 14.09 -2.34
C LEU A 208 0.77 15.55 -1.97
N HIS A 209 -0.08 15.90 -1.02
CA HIS A 209 -0.27 17.25 -0.55
C HIS A 209 0.00 17.33 0.96
N ARG A 210 0.49 18.48 1.40
CA ARG A 210 0.53 18.79 2.81
C ARG A 210 -0.86 19.22 3.24
N ALA A 211 -1.47 18.51 4.18
CA ALA A 211 -2.69 18.92 4.86
C ALA A 211 -2.39 20.01 5.91
N ALA A 212 -3.43 20.59 6.52
CA ALA A 212 -3.25 21.53 7.62
C ALA A 212 -2.47 20.89 8.80
N ARG A 213 -2.70 19.60 9.02
CA ARG A 213 -1.89 18.70 9.84
C ARG A 213 -1.76 17.40 9.05
N GLY A 214 -0.55 16.84 9.00
CA GLY A 214 -0.29 15.56 8.34
C GLY A 214 -0.18 15.64 6.81
N VAL A 215 -0.57 14.57 6.14
CA VAL A 215 -0.40 14.35 4.70
C VAL A 215 -1.71 13.88 4.06
N LEU A 216 -2.01 14.42 2.89
CA LEU A 216 -3.08 13.96 2.02
C LEU A 216 -2.48 13.30 0.78
N ALA A 217 -2.77 12.02 0.57
CA ALA A 217 -2.47 11.29 -0.66
C ALA A 217 -3.74 11.13 -1.49
N VAL A 218 -3.67 11.46 -2.78
CA VAL A 218 -4.79 11.42 -3.72
C VAL A 218 -4.43 10.58 -4.93
N LEU A 219 -5.15 9.47 -5.14
CA LEU A 219 -5.14 8.77 -6.42
C LEU A 219 -6.24 9.36 -7.30
N ARG A 220 -5.83 9.91 -8.44
CA ARG A 220 -6.73 10.42 -9.49
C ARG A 220 -6.83 9.41 -10.60
N LEU A 221 -8.01 8.91 -10.89
CA LEU A 221 -8.27 7.83 -11.85
C LEU A 221 -9.35 8.29 -12.84
N PRO A 222 -9.18 8.09 -14.16
CA PRO A 222 -10.23 8.39 -15.13
C PRO A 222 -11.44 7.47 -14.90
N LEU A 223 -12.65 8.03 -15.06
CA LEU A 223 -13.93 7.31 -14.97
C LEU A 223 -14.26 6.61 -16.28
#